data_7d0c449a38a551524fa50397c4da9d0e
#
_entry.id   7d0c449a38a551524fa50397c4da9d0e
#
_cell.length_a   1.000
_cell.length_b   1.000
_cell.length_c   1.000
_cell.angle_alpha   90.00
_cell.angle_beta   90.00
_cell.angle_gamma   90.00
#
_symmetry.space_group_name_H-M   'P 1'
#
loop_
_entity.id
_entity.type
_entity.pdbx_description
1 polymer ?
#
loop_
_entity_poly.entity_id
_entity_poly.type
_entity_poly.pdbx_seq_one_letter_code
_entity_poly.pdbx_strand_id
1 'polypeptide(L)'
;DIMPNLFSKIASQNGTLKLFSGGRQLKSLVPLIDVARCFKFMEEREDLSSETYNLIKDTLTVKKVAEICKKHNPKVTLRETNDEVPNLGFSLSNKKIFNAGFKFLYGIDESIKEMITKWSKQDLIKDLEFVRDGDNLFEDERGKISNHELTEPINLIGLIDSKKGTIRANHYHPQQEQKCLFTKGQIIEIFQDIINPNSPKITQVVNEGQLSIIKPNVAHTMVFTKDTTFLNLVRGERDHDNYGITHTIKHVFVSEKEKNLLLKYYKFDCRSCGNTNLKRVISLGYQPLANNLLRKAKEEYESYPLEMNYCEKCHNCQLSIAIDPKKMFSNYLYTSSTSKIFRGHFVNAAKKYIKDLKLNKKNSFIIDIGSNDGVALKPFKDLGFKHLLGVEPAKNLAKLANKNKIKTFNGFLEKKNLKKIKKNADLILASNVFAHSDKLKEMAECMLQLLSKKGVIIIEVQYLMNTLEDLTFDNIYHEHYNYWSLTSLINFFNQFDATIYKSEKVDTHGGSIRIYVKKNKKAKVESSVKKMLNEETKFGIKKFKTYQEFGNKVYQIRKNVRKNIKKLKDKNNLIIGYGAPAKATTALNFFGISKEIDFIVEDNKL
;
A
#
# COMPACT_ATOMS: atom_id res chain seq x y z
N ASP A 1 -1.86 -28.46 20.01
CA ASP A 1 -2.51 -28.67 18.68
C ASP A 1 -2.57 -30.15 18.33
N ILE A 2 -3.70 -30.59 17.78
CA ILE A 2 -3.85 -31.97 17.30
C ILE A 2 -2.99 -32.12 16.05
N MET A 3 -2.19 -33.21 15.99
CA MET A 3 -1.15 -33.42 14.98
C MET A 3 -1.60 -33.20 13.51
N PRO A 4 -2.78 -33.67 13.02
CA PRO A 4 -3.17 -33.44 11.64
C PRO A 4 -3.36 -31.96 11.30
N ASN A 5 -3.88 -31.17 12.23
CA ASN A 5 -4.06 -29.73 12.05
C ASN A 5 -2.70 -29.02 11.97
N LEU A 6 -1.77 -29.39 12.87
CA LEU A 6 -0.43 -28.86 12.89
C LEU A 6 0.34 -29.20 11.59
N PHE A 7 0.28 -30.45 11.16
CA PHE A 7 0.94 -30.90 9.94
C PHE A 7 0.37 -30.23 8.69
N SER A 8 -0.95 -30.10 8.59
CA SER A 8 -1.61 -29.37 7.50
C SER A 8 -1.21 -27.90 7.46
N LYS A 9 -1.08 -27.26 8.62
CA LYS A 9 -0.64 -25.89 8.76
C LYS A 9 0.82 -25.71 8.33
N ILE A 10 1.74 -26.54 8.80
CA ILE A 10 3.15 -26.53 8.39
C ILE A 10 3.27 -26.82 6.88
N ALA A 11 2.49 -27.80 6.39
CA ALA A 11 2.47 -28.16 4.99
C ALA A 11 1.98 -27.02 4.09
N SER A 12 0.99 -26.23 4.53
CA SER A 12 0.50 -25.08 3.78
C SER A 12 1.59 -24.04 3.50
N GLN A 13 2.72 -24.13 4.18
CA GLN A 13 3.84 -23.16 4.18
C GLN A 13 5.16 -23.72 3.67
N ASN A 14 5.09 -24.86 3.01
CA ASN A 14 6.28 -25.54 2.50
C ASN A 14 7.29 -25.94 3.62
N GLY A 15 6.80 -26.10 4.86
CA GLY A 15 7.64 -26.38 6.02
C GLY A 15 8.13 -27.81 6.10
N THR A 16 8.95 -28.10 7.13
CA THR A 16 9.47 -29.45 7.40
C THR A 16 8.63 -30.13 8.49
N LEU A 17 8.08 -31.30 8.19
CA LEU A 17 7.38 -32.14 9.14
C LEU A 17 8.36 -33.06 9.85
N LYS A 18 8.52 -32.92 11.17
CA LYS A 18 9.34 -33.82 11.99
C LYS A 18 8.56 -35.07 12.35
N LEU A 19 9.19 -36.22 12.16
CA LEU A 19 8.65 -37.53 12.44
C LEU A 19 9.44 -38.17 13.59
N PHE A 20 9.00 -37.94 14.82
CA PHE A 20 9.64 -38.51 15.99
C PHE A 20 9.57 -40.04 15.94
N SER A 21 10.69 -40.71 16.20
CA SER A 21 10.83 -42.17 16.09
C SER A 21 10.31 -42.72 14.74
N GLY A 22 10.60 -42.02 13.65
CA GLY A 22 10.15 -42.39 12.31
C GLY A 22 8.65 -42.23 12.06
N GLY A 23 7.91 -41.58 12.97
CA GLY A 23 6.48 -41.31 12.82
C GLY A 23 5.58 -42.56 12.96
N ARG A 24 6.01 -43.55 13.74
CA ARG A 24 5.29 -44.86 13.93
C ARG A 24 4.05 -44.74 14.82
N GLN A 25 3.87 -43.62 15.54
CA GLN A 25 2.70 -43.45 16.43
C GLN A 25 1.38 -43.53 15.64
N LEU A 26 0.41 -44.23 16.22
CA LEU A 26 -0.95 -44.33 15.71
C LEU A 26 -1.81 -43.16 16.20
N LYS A 27 -2.65 -42.65 15.32
CA LYS A 27 -3.64 -41.60 15.61
C LYS A 27 -4.99 -42.00 15.02
N SER A 28 -5.99 -42.09 15.89
CA SER A 28 -7.38 -42.28 15.49
C SER A 28 -7.98 -40.95 15.09
N LEU A 29 -8.42 -40.81 13.85
CA LEU A 29 -8.80 -39.57 13.22
C LEU A 29 -10.24 -39.57 12.73
N VAL A 30 -10.89 -38.43 12.82
CA VAL A 30 -12.23 -38.19 12.27
C VAL A 30 -12.33 -36.77 11.73
N PRO A 31 -12.93 -36.56 10.53
CA PRO A 31 -13.23 -35.23 10.02
C PRO A 31 -14.24 -34.50 10.92
N LEU A 32 -13.99 -33.23 11.24
CA LEU A 32 -14.85 -32.43 12.11
C LEU A 32 -16.31 -32.37 11.62
N ILE A 33 -16.51 -32.35 10.31
CA ILE A 33 -17.87 -32.36 9.73
C ILE A 33 -18.62 -33.66 10.05
N ASP A 34 -17.94 -34.81 10.07
CA ASP A 34 -18.56 -36.08 10.45
C ASP A 34 -18.81 -36.14 11.95
N VAL A 35 -18.03 -35.45 12.79
CA VAL A 35 -18.34 -35.27 14.21
C VAL A 35 -19.68 -34.52 14.36
N ALA A 36 -19.84 -33.39 13.68
CA ALA A 36 -21.09 -32.62 13.72
C ALA A 36 -22.29 -33.42 13.21
N ARG A 37 -22.10 -34.19 12.13
CA ARG A 37 -23.14 -35.09 11.59
C ARG A 37 -23.49 -36.21 12.55
N CYS A 38 -22.52 -36.76 13.28
CA CYS A 38 -22.78 -37.77 14.29
C CYS A 38 -23.60 -37.23 15.46
N PHE A 39 -23.32 -36.03 15.95
CA PHE A 39 -24.16 -35.39 16.98
C PHE A 39 -25.61 -35.26 16.52
N LYS A 40 -25.86 -34.79 15.30
CA LYS A 40 -27.21 -34.70 14.73
C LYS A 40 -27.85 -36.10 14.59
N PHE A 41 -27.10 -37.07 14.11
CA PHE A 41 -27.57 -38.48 14.03
C PHE A 41 -27.97 -39.04 15.39
N MET A 42 -27.18 -38.76 16.44
CA MET A 42 -27.49 -39.20 17.80
C MET A 42 -28.69 -38.48 18.40
N GLU A 43 -28.87 -37.21 18.12
CA GLU A 43 -30.03 -36.40 18.56
C GLU A 43 -31.36 -36.96 18.01
N GLU A 44 -31.34 -37.50 16.80
CA GLU A 44 -32.52 -38.05 16.11
C GLU A 44 -32.81 -39.55 16.51
N ARG A 45 -32.02 -40.13 17.44
CA ARG A 45 -32.05 -41.58 17.78
C ARG A 45 -32.14 -41.82 19.28
N GLU A 46 -33.38 -41.86 19.81
CA GLU A 46 -33.66 -42.13 21.23
C GLU A 46 -33.18 -43.50 21.69
N ASP A 47 -33.17 -44.50 20.78
CA ASP A 47 -32.71 -45.88 21.03
C ASP A 47 -31.20 -46.00 21.30
N LEU A 48 -30.42 -44.92 21.02
CA LEU A 48 -28.98 -44.87 21.26
C LEU A 48 -28.59 -44.14 22.57
N SER A 49 -29.55 -43.82 23.40
CA SER A 49 -29.33 -43.08 24.65
C SER A 49 -28.50 -43.89 25.67
N SER A 50 -27.73 -43.13 26.50
CA SER A 50 -26.91 -43.69 27.60
C SER A 50 -25.77 -44.62 27.20
N GLU A 51 -25.34 -44.60 25.95
CA GLU A 51 -24.29 -45.45 25.41
C GLU A 51 -23.04 -44.65 25.01
N THR A 52 -21.86 -45.31 25.09
CA THR A 52 -20.60 -44.70 24.65
C THR A 52 -20.22 -45.25 23.28
N TYR A 53 -19.91 -44.34 22.35
CA TYR A 53 -19.50 -44.67 20.98
C TYR A 53 -18.14 -44.06 20.67
N ASN A 54 -17.23 -44.87 20.09
CA ASN A 54 -16.01 -44.32 19.50
C ASN A 54 -16.31 -43.79 18.09
N LEU A 55 -15.99 -42.54 17.84
CA LEU A 55 -16.17 -41.93 16.54
C LEU A 55 -14.83 -41.73 15.83
N ILE A 56 -14.46 -42.73 15.02
CA ILE A 56 -13.18 -42.76 14.30
C ILE A 56 -13.45 -43.11 12.85
N LYS A 57 -12.93 -42.32 11.91
CA LYS A 57 -12.98 -42.64 10.49
C LYS A 57 -11.85 -43.59 10.12
N ASP A 58 -10.61 -43.23 10.44
CA ASP A 58 -9.41 -43.99 10.13
C ASP A 58 -8.40 -43.91 11.28
N THR A 59 -7.59 -44.98 11.45
CA THR A 59 -6.40 -44.95 12.30
C THR A 59 -5.16 -44.94 11.40
N LEU A 60 -4.39 -43.86 11.43
CA LEU A 60 -3.21 -43.66 10.60
C LEU A 60 -1.97 -43.47 11.46
N THR A 61 -0.80 -43.85 10.93
CA THR A 61 0.47 -43.46 11.52
C THR A 61 0.74 -41.96 11.29
N VAL A 62 1.51 -41.33 12.18
CA VAL A 62 1.97 -39.95 12.00
C VAL A 62 2.71 -39.80 10.67
N LYS A 63 3.52 -40.81 10.28
CA LYS A 63 4.19 -40.83 8.96
C LYS A 63 3.18 -40.81 7.81
N LYS A 64 2.10 -41.59 7.90
CA LYS A 64 1.07 -41.60 6.85
C LYS A 64 0.37 -40.26 6.69
N VAL A 65 0.08 -39.56 7.77
CA VAL A 65 -0.49 -38.21 7.74
C VAL A 65 0.50 -37.22 7.09
N ALA A 66 1.79 -37.33 7.41
CA ALA A 66 2.81 -36.47 6.78
C ALA A 66 2.96 -36.75 5.27
N GLU A 67 2.87 -38.01 4.85
CA GLU A 67 2.86 -38.37 3.42
C GLU A 67 1.64 -37.79 2.69
N ILE A 68 0.46 -37.81 3.31
CA ILE A 68 -0.73 -37.16 2.76
C ILE A 68 -0.49 -35.64 2.61
N CYS A 69 0.09 -35.01 3.63
CA CYS A 69 0.45 -33.60 3.53
C CYS A 69 1.43 -33.33 2.37
N LYS A 70 2.45 -34.15 2.19
CA LYS A 70 3.43 -34.05 1.10
C LYS A 70 2.79 -34.34 -0.27
N LYS A 71 1.84 -35.25 -0.36
CA LYS A 71 1.04 -35.50 -1.58
C LYS A 71 0.32 -34.24 -2.05
N HIS A 72 -0.28 -33.48 -1.13
CA HIS A 72 -1.04 -32.26 -1.44
C HIS A 72 -0.17 -30.99 -1.55
N ASN A 73 1.05 -31.03 -1.00
CA ASN A 73 2.08 -30.02 -1.21
C ASN A 73 3.47 -30.64 -1.35
N PRO A 74 3.94 -30.92 -2.58
CA PRO A 74 5.24 -31.57 -2.84
C PRO A 74 6.47 -30.83 -2.29
N LYS A 75 6.34 -29.52 -1.97
CA LYS A 75 7.43 -28.72 -1.39
C LYS A 75 7.69 -29.02 0.09
N VAL A 76 6.80 -29.78 0.74
CA VAL A 76 6.95 -30.21 2.13
C VAL A 76 8.14 -31.16 2.27
N THR A 77 8.98 -30.93 3.26
CA THR A 77 10.09 -31.80 3.63
C THR A 77 9.68 -32.69 4.81
N LEU A 78 9.98 -33.98 4.75
CA LEU A 78 9.82 -34.90 5.87
C LEU A 78 11.19 -35.14 6.50
N ARG A 79 11.29 -35.02 7.83
CA ARG A 79 12.53 -35.23 8.59
C ARG A 79 12.25 -36.25 9.70
N GLU A 80 12.81 -37.45 9.60
CA GLU A 80 12.79 -38.43 10.66
C GLU A 80 13.80 -38.08 11.75
N THR A 81 13.43 -38.31 13.00
CA THR A 81 14.31 -38.11 14.16
C THR A 81 14.32 -39.39 15.00
N ASN A 82 15.39 -39.57 15.79
CA ASN A 82 15.53 -40.71 16.70
C ASN A 82 15.00 -40.42 18.10
N ASP A 83 14.29 -39.30 18.28
CA ASP A 83 13.72 -38.93 19.58
C ASP A 83 12.77 -40.02 20.08
N GLU A 84 12.88 -40.36 21.35
CA GLU A 84 11.98 -41.33 21.99
C GLU A 84 10.55 -40.79 22.03
N VAL A 85 9.59 -41.70 21.81
CA VAL A 85 8.17 -41.38 21.91
C VAL A 85 7.57 -42.18 23.05
N PRO A 86 7.07 -41.53 24.10
CA PRO A 86 6.59 -42.21 25.30
C PRO A 86 5.35 -43.07 25.07
N ASN A 87 4.61 -42.85 23.97
CA ASN A 87 3.41 -43.61 23.63
C ASN A 87 3.25 -43.77 22.12
N LEU A 88 3.19 -45.01 21.66
CA LEU A 88 2.97 -45.37 20.25
C LEU A 88 1.51 -45.20 19.81
N GLY A 89 0.61 -44.87 20.73
CA GLY A 89 -0.81 -44.73 20.45
C GLY A 89 -1.53 -46.11 20.34
N PHE A 90 -2.79 -46.04 20.02
CA PHE A 90 -3.64 -47.20 19.88
C PHE A 90 -4.71 -46.94 18.82
N SER A 91 -5.28 -48.05 18.30
CA SER A 91 -6.45 -48.00 17.41
C SER A 91 -7.71 -48.19 18.25
N LEU A 92 -8.72 -47.40 17.97
CA LEU A 92 -10.06 -47.56 18.56
C LEU A 92 -11.00 -48.20 17.53
N SER A 93 -11.91 -49.04 18.02
CA SER A 93 -12.92 -49.67 17.17
C SER A 93 -14.12 -48.77 16.97
N ASN A 94 -14.56 -48.59 15.72
CA ASN A 94 -15.76 -47.88 15.33
C ASN A 94 -16.95 -48.79 15.03
N LYS A 95 -16.83 -50.12 15.27
CA LYS A 95 -17.87 -51.09 14.96
C LYS A 95 -19.23 -50.75 15.58
N LYS A 96 -19.25 -50.27 16.82
CA LYS A 96 -20.49 -49.93 17.54
C LYS A 96 -21.26 -48.82 16.86
N ILE A 97 -20.60 -47.73 16.43
CA ILE A 97 -21.26 -46.62 15.74
C ILE A 97 -21.68 -47.01 14.32
N PHE A 98 -20.94 -47.88 13.65
CA PHE A 98 -21.37 -48.44 12.35
C PHE A 98 -22.59 -49.31 12.49
N ASN A 99 -22.64 -50.16 13.50
CA ASN A 99 -23.80 -51.02 13.76
C ASN A 99 -25.04 -50.22 14.14
N ALA A 100 -24.85 -49.03 14.74
CA ALA A 100 -25.92 -48.08 14.99
C ALA A 100 -26.44 -47.38 13.71
N GLY A 101 -25.79 -47.60 12.55
CA GLY A 101 -26.20 -47.09 11.25
C GLY A 101 -25.53 -45.78 10.81
N PHE A 102 -24.61 -45.22 11.61
CA PHE A 102 -23.90 -43.99 11.21
C PHE A 102 -22.91 -44.27 10.07
N LYS A 103 -22.92 -43.40 9.05
CA LYS A 103 -22.01 -43.49 7.89
C LYS A 103 -21.14 -42.26 7.80
N PHE A 104 -19.80 -42.46 7.76
CA PHE A 104 -18.85 -41.38 7.48
C PHE A 104 -18.92 -41.00 6.01
N LEU A 105 -18.99 -39.72 5.72
CA LEU A 105 -19.05 -39.19 4.34
C LEU A 105 -17.75 -38.56 3.90
N TYR A 106 -16.90 -38.13 4.82
CA TYR A 106 -15.69 -37.36 4.52
C TYR A 106 -14.42 -38.19 4.75
N GLY A 107 -13.44 -38.04 3.85
CA GLY A 107 -12.14 -38.72 3.96
C GLY A 107 -11.12 -37.89 4.75
N ILE A 108 -10.12 -38.53 5.33
CA ILE A 108 -9.00 -37.88 6.00
C ILE A 108 -8.10 -37.15 4.98
N ASP A 109 -7.87 -37.76 3.81
CA ASP A 109 -7.06 -37.20 2.72
C ASP A 109 -7.65 -35.86 2.22
N GLU A 110 -8.96 -35.84 1.93
CA GLU A 110 -9.67 -34.63 1.50
C GLU A 110 -9.69 -33.56 2.58
N SER A 111 -9.87 -33.94 3.84
CA SER A 111 -9.88 -33.03 4.98
C SER A 111 -8.51 -32.36 5.18
N ILE A 112 -7.42 -33.09 5.02
CA ILE A 112 -6.05 -32.57 5.07
C ILE A 112 -5.81 -31.61 3.90
N LYS A 113 -6.23 -31.97 2.67
CA LYS A 113 -6.16 -31.11 1.49
C LYS A 113 -6.90 -29.79 1.70
N GLU A 114 -8.12 -29.86 2.24
CA GLU A 114 -8.93 -28.68 2.53
C GLU A 114 -8.22 -27.77 3.56
N MET A 115 -7.70 -28.35 4.64
CA MET A 115 -6.95 -27.60 5.65
C MET A 115 -5.72 -26.91 5.07
N ILE A 116 -4.89 -27.63 4.28
CA ILE A 116 -3.73 -27.03 3.59
C ILE A 116 -4.17 -25.86 2.72
N THR A 117 -5.24 -26.04 1.93
CA THR A 117 -5.78 -25.00 1.04
C THR A 117 -6.32 -23.81 1.82
N LYS A 118 -6.96 -24.04 2.95
CA LYS A 118 -7.56 -23.00 3.80
C LYS A 118 -6.50 -22.14 4.50
N TRP A 119 -5.44 -22.78 5.00
CA TRP A 119 -4.28 -22.08 5.59
C TRP A 119 -3.47 -21.30 4.56
N SER A 120 -3.51 -21.71 3.28
CA SER A 120 -2.77 -21.05 2.20
C SER A 120 -3.46 -19.82 1.61
N LYS A 121 -4.71 -19.53 1.97
CA LYS A 121 -5.51 -18.43 1.40
C LYS A 121 -5.53 -17.21 2.32
N GLN A 122 -4.40 -16.51 2.46
CA GLN A 122 -4.38 -15.21 3.16
C GLN A 122 -4.23 -14.06 2.17
N ASP A 123 -5.11 -13.08 2.22
CA ASP A 123 -4.93 -11.81 1.52
C ASP A 123 -4.33 -10.79 2.50
N LEU A 124 -2.99 -10.76 2.60
CA LEU A 124 -2.26 -9.93 3.53
C LEU A 124 -2.53 -8.43 3.35
N ILE A 125 -2.96 -8.01 2.15
CA ILE A 125 -3.21 -6.60 1.89
C ILE A 125 -4.43 -6.11 2.65
N LYS A 126 -5.45 -6.98 2.84
CA LYS A 126 -6.75 -6.58 3.38
C LYS A 126 -7.02 -7.11 4.79
N ASP A 127 -6.69 -8.36 5.04
CA ASP A 127 -7.34 -9.14 6.11
C ASP A 127 -6.56 -9.18 7.43
N LEU A 128 -5.43 -8.49 7.51
CA LEU A 128 -4.57 -8.53 8.70
C LEU A 128 -4.45 -7.15 9.36
N GLU A 129 -4.87 -7.10 10.60
CA GLU A 129 -4.55 -6.00 11.50
C GLU A 129 -3.20 -6.30 12.16
N PHE A 130 -2.20 -5.46 11.85
CA PHE A 130 -0.85 -5.66 12.36
C PHE A 130 -0.49 -4.74 13.52
N VAL A 131 -1.15 -3.59 13.64
CA VAL A 131 -0.81 -2.58 14.64
C VAL A 131 -2.07 -2.10 15.33
N ARG A 132 -2.02 -2.05 16.67
CA ARG A 132 -3.07 -1.51 17.52
C ARG A 132 -2.55 -0.40 18.39
N ASP A 133 -3.34 0.66 18.51
CA ASP A 133 -3.20 1.62 19.58
C ASP A 133 -3.69 1.00 20.89
N GLY A 134 -3.23 1.55 22.03
CA GLY A 134 -3.75 1.12 23.34
C GLY A 134 -5.22 1.47 23.49
N ASP A 135 -5.98 0.52 24.04
CA ASP A 135 -7.37 0.72 24.41
C ASP A 135 -7.47 1.54 25.73
N ASN A 136 -8.62 2.19 25.96
CA ASN A 136 -8.90 2.94 27.18
C ASN A 136 -7.82 3.96 27.55
N LEU A 137 -7.47 4.80 26.56
CA LEU A 137 -6.51 5.86 26.74
C LEU A 137 -7.01 6.87 27.78
N PHE A 138 -6.25 7.04 28.86
CA PHE A 138 -6.45 8.09 29.86
C PHE A 138 -5.22 8.99 29.90
N GLU A 139 -5.41 10.31 29.92
CA GLU A 139 -4.34 11.31 29.98
C GLU A 139 -4.72 12.42 30.95
N ASP A 140 -3.82 12.73 31.91
CA ASP A 140 -3.94 13.85 32.84
C ASP A 140 -2.57 14.53 33.03
N GLU A 141 -2.45 15.45 34.00
CA GLU A 141 -1.21 16.16 34.29
C GLU A 141 -0.03 15.26 34.71
N ARG A 142 -0.30 14.03 35.13
CA ARG A 142 0.72 13.03 35.52
C ARG A 142 1.23 12.21 34.33
N GLY A 143 0.49 12.20 33.20
CA GLY A 143 0.84 11.45 31.99
C GLY A 143 -0.31 10.62 31.46
N LYS A 144 0.04 9.55 30.69
CA LYS A 144 -0.87 8.77 29.87
C LYS A 144 -0.90 7.31 30.30
N ILE A 145 -2.09 6.72 30.39
CA ILE A 145 -2.29 5.28 30.58
C ILE A 145 -2.88 4.70 29.28
N SER A 146 -2.26 3.62 28.77
CA SER A 146 -2.74 2.86 27.63
C SER A 146 -2.80 1.40 27.99
N ASN A 147 -3.94 0.75 27.76
CA ASN A 147 -4.14 -0.68 27.98
C ASN A 147 -4.11 -1.42 26.66
N HIS A 148 -3.52 -2.61 26.65
CA HIS A 148 -3.51 -3.50 25.52
C HIS A 148 -4.13 -4.84 25.92
N GLU A 149 -5.28 -5.18 25.33
CA GLU A 149 -5.91 -6.47 25.54
C GLU A 149 -5.17 -7.55 24.75
N LEU A 150 -4.85 -8.64 25.41
CA LEU A 150 -4.19 -9.80 24.80
C LEU A 150 -5.17 -10.97 24.73
N THR A 151 -5.28 -11.58 23.57
CA THR A 151 -6.17 -12.73 23.32
C THR A 151 -5.64 -14.06 23.85
N GLU A 152 -4.34 -14.10 24.19
CA GLU A 152 -3.68 -15.30 24.72
C GLU A 152 -2.86 -14.93 25.96
N PRO A 153 -2.78 -15.82 26.96
CA PRO A 153 -1.92 -15.63 28.11
C PRO A 153 -0.44 -15.60 27.69
N ILE A 154 0.34 -14.75 28.33
CA ILE A 154 1.79 -14.68 28.19
C ILE A 154 2.46 -15.16 29.48
N ASN A 155 3.59 -15.87 29.34
CA ASN A 155 4.38 -16.35 30.49
C ASN A 155 5.87 -15.97 30.37
N LEU A 156 6.26 -15.30 29.29
CA LEU A 156 7.61 -14.77 29.10
C LEU A 156 7.55 -13.39 28.42
N ILE A 157 8.34 -12.46 28.93
CA ILE A 157 8.52 -11.13 28.34
C ILE A 157 10.00 -10.99 27.97
N GLY A 158 10.28 -10.77 26.69
CA GLY A 158 11.60 -10.44 26.20
C GLY A 158 11.75 -8.93 26.02
N LEU A 159 12.70 -8.31 26.71
CA LEU A 159 13.08 -6.90 26.48
C LEU A 159 14.12 -6.86 25.35
N ILE A 160 13.84 -6.10 24.30
CA ILE A 160 14.69 -6.05 23.11
C ILE A 160 15.03 -4.61 22.78
N ASP A 161 16.33 -4.30 22.75
CA ASP A 161 16.87 -3.04 22.25
C ASP A 161 17.42 -3.21 20.83
N SER A 162 17.19 -2.21 20.00
CA SER A 162 17.65 -2.20 18.61
C SER A 162 18.06 -0.81 18.18
N LYS A 163 19.21 -0.71 17.54
CA LYS A 163 19.76 0.56 17.07
C LYS A 163 19.12 1.00 15.76
N LYS A 164 18.96 2.30 15.60
CA LYS A 164 18.56 2.93 14.33
C LYS A 164 19.37 2.40 13.15
N GLY A 165 18.71 2.15 12.03
CA GLY A 165 19.34 1.68 10.80
C GLY A 165 19.61 0.18 10.76
N THR A 166 19.25 -0.57 11.81
CA THR A 166 19.36 -2.04 11.82
C THR A 166 18.09 -2.70 11.30
N ILE A 167 18.17 -4.01 11.06
CA ILE A 167 17.08 -4.86 10.61
C ILE A 167 17.02 -6.11 11.51
N ARG A 168 15.81 -6.53 11.86
CA ARG A 168 15.55 -7.80 12.55
C ARG A 168 14.46 -8.58 11.84
N ALA A 169 14.24 -9.80 12.28
CA ALA A 169 13.31 -10.78 11.74
C ALA A 169 13.76 -11.32 10.37
N ASN A 170 13.13 -11.01 9.24
CA ASN A 170 13.29 -11.75 7.98
C ASN A 170 12.97 -13.24 8.15
N HIS A 171 11.84 -13.51 8.81
CA HIS A 171 11.39 -14.86 9.13
C HIS A 171 9.85 -14.91 9.28
N TYR A 172 9.32 -16.08 9.52
CA TYR A 172 7.94 -16.27 9.95
C TYR A 172 7.85 -17.33 11.05
N HIS A 173 6.74 -17.30 11.78
CA HIS A 173 6.43 -18.27 12.81
C HIS A 173 5.27 -19.16 12.35
N PRO A 174 5.42 -20.49 12.26
CA PRO A 174 4.33 -21.37 11.83
C PRO A 174 3.14 -21.41 12.80
N GLN A 175 3.39 -21.22 14.09
CA GLN A 175 2.39 -21.40 15.14
C GLN A 175 2.17 -20.18 16.01
N GLN A 176 3.23 -19.41 16.29
CA GLN A 176 3.17 -18.27 17.19
C GLN A 176 2.46 -17.09 16.53
N GLU A 177 1.52 -16.47 17.24
CA GLU A 177 1.18 -15.06 17.03
C GLU A 177 2.20 -14.22 17.79
N GLN A 178 3.08 -13.52 17.08
CA GLN A 178 4.08 -12.66 17.71
C GLN A 178 3.45 -11.32 18.07
N LYS A 179 3.62 -10.93 19.34
CA LYS A 179 3.14 -9.65 19.88
C LYS A 179 4.32 -8.83 20.38
N CYS A 180 4.48 -7.62 19.87
CA CYS A 180 5.54 -6.70 20.27
C CYS A 180 4.97 -5.36 20.70
N LEU A 181 5.11 -5.01 21.99
CA LEU A 181 4.72 -3.71 22.52
C LEU A 181 5.92 -2.76 22.47
N PHE A 182 5.82 -1.71 21.68
CA PHE A 182 6.89 -0.73 21.50
C PHE A 182 6.84 0.32 22.59
N THR A 183 7.81 0.30 23.50
CA THR A 183 7.90 1.21 24.65
C THR A 183 8.70 2.47 24.33
N LYS A 184 9.51 2.43 23.25
CA LYS A 184 10.29 3.58 22.77
C LYS A 184 10.63 3.40 21.30
N GLY A 185 10.65 4.50 20.55
CA GLY A 185 11.19 4.52 19.20
C GLY A 185 10.15 4.39 18.08
N GLN A 186 10.59 3.88 16.92
CA GLN A 186 9.75 3.74 15.73
C GLN A 186 10.40 2.77 14.75
N ILE A 187 9.58 1.96 14.09
CA ILE A 187 10.00 1.03 13.05
C ILE A 187 9.13 1.13 11.79
N ILE A 188 9.64 0.62 10.68
CA ILE A 188 8.83 0.16 9.54
C ILE A 188 8.81 -1.36 9.62
N GLU A 189 7.64 -1.92 9.76
CA GLU A 189 7.41 -3.37 9.66
C GLU A 189 6.97 -3.72 8.24
N ILE A 190 7.56 -4.76 7.65
CA ILE A 190 7.27 -5.24 6.31
C ILE A 190 6.74 -6.66 6.39
N PHE A 191 5.69 -6.97 5.65
CA PHE A 191 5.01 -8.26 5.63
C PHE A 191 4.94 -8.84 4.23
N GLN A 192 4.99 -10.17 4.12
CA GLN A 192 4.80 -10.89 2.86
C GLN A 192 4.07 -12.21 3.08
N ASP A 193 3.21 -12.59 2.13
CA ASP A 193 2.62 -13.92 2.07
C ASP A 193 3.71 -14.94 1.71
N ILE A 194 3.93 -15.91 2.60
CA ILE A 194 4.96 -16.94 2.40
C ILE A 194 4.59 -17.98 1.34
N ILE A 195 3.31 -18.10 1.02
CA ILE A 195 2.79 -19.10 0.09
C ILE A 195 2.83 -18.60 -1.34
N ASN A 196 2.57 -17.32 -1.51
CA ASN A 196 2.68 -16.66 -2.81
C ASN A 196 3.87 -15.69 -2.81
N PRO A 197 5.07 -16.15 -3.20
CA PRO A 197 6.27 -15.30 -3.22
C PRO A 197 6.18 -14.12 -4.21
N ASN A 198 5.16 -14.11 -5.09
CA ASN A 198 4.86 -12.99 -5.97
C ASN A 198 3.78 -12.05 -5.39
N SER A 199 3.29 -12.31 -4.17
CA SER A 199 2.39 -11.37 -3.50
C SER A 199 3.13 -10.07 -3.20
N PRO A 200 2.47 -8.92 -3.33
CA PRO A 200 3.10 -7.65 -2.99
C PRO A 200 3.43 -7.63 -1.49
N LYS A 201 4.63 -7.12 -1.18
CA LYS A 201 4.98 -6.76 0.19
C LYS A 201 4.10 -5.59 0.63
N ILE A 202 3.81 -5.51 1.92
CA ILE A 202 3.13 -4.37 2.54
C ILE A 202 3.96 -3.83 3.69
N THR A 203 3.84 -2.55 3.98
CA THR A 203 4.52 -1.89 5.09
C THR A 203 3.53 -1.38 6.13
N GLN A 204 3.99 -1.25 7.37
CA GLN A 204 3.29 -0.59 8.45
C GLN A 204 4.30 0.16 9.30
N VAL A 205 3.99 1.39 9.67
CA VAL A 205 4.77 2.10 10.70
C VAL A 205 4.25 1.72 12.07
N VAL A 206 5.16 1.37 12.98
CA VAL A 206 4.85 1.13 14.38
C VAL A 206 5.57 2.16 15.22
N ASN A 207 4.83 2.86 16.06
CA ASN A 207 5.31 3.92 16.93
C ASN A 207 5.32 3.47 18.39
N GLU A 208 5.97 4.27 19.21
CA GLU A 208 5.91 4.16 20.67
C GLU A 208 4.46 4.11 21.17
N GLY A 209 4.17 3.23 22.12
CA GLY A 209 2.86 2.99 22.68
C GLY A 209 1.97 2.06 21.85
N GLN A 210 2.41 1.58 20.68
CA GLN A 210 1.63 0.68 19.83
C GLN A 210 2.04 -0.79 20.01
N LEU A 211 1.06 -1.67 19.86
CA LEU A 211 1.24 -3.13 19.86
C LEU A 211 1.24 -3.64 18.42
N SER A 212 2.35 -4.25 17.99
CA SER A 212 2.42 -5.00 16.75
C SER A 212 1.98 -6.44 16.99
N ILE A 213 1.06 -6.95 16.15
CA ILE A 213 0.53 -8.30 16.23
C ILE A 213 0.75 -8.98 14.88
N ILE A 214 1.64 -9.95 14.86
CA ILE A 214 1.98 -10.69 13.65
C ILE A 214 1.41 -12.10 13.76
N LYS A 215 0.44 -12.40 12.92
CA LYS A 215 -0.22 -13.71 12.93
C LYS A 215 0.71 -14.82 12.44
N PRO A 216 0.45 -16.07 12.85
CA PRO A 216 1.20 -17.19 12.32
C PRO A 216 1.21 -17.19 10.80
N ASN A 217 2.35 -17.60 10.23
CA ASN A 217 2.56 -17.77 8.78
C ASN A 217 2.66 -16.49 7.96
N VAL A 218 2.82 -15.36 8.62
CA VAL A 218 3.14 -14.09 7.98
C VAL A 218 4.64 -13.86 8.10
N ALA A 219 5.34 -13.82 6.96
CA ALA A 219 6.72 -13.37 6.94
C ALA A 219 6.80 -11.90 7.27
N HIS A 220 7.71 -11.55 8.16
CA HIS A 220 7.84 -10.16 8.61
C HIS A 220 9.30 -9.76 8.80
N THR A 221 9.51 -8.45 8.72
CA THR A 221 10.81 -7.80 8.90
C THR A 221 10.61 -6.47 9.58
N MET A 222 11.48 -6.13 10.52
CA MET A 222 11.49 -4.88 11.28
C MET A 222 12.68 -4.03 10.85
N VAL A 223 12.46 -2.86 10.28
CA VAL A 223 13.48 -1.86 9.95
C VAL A 223 13.41 -0.73 10.96
N PHE A 224 14.46 -0.54 11.74
CA PHE A 224 14.49 0.44 12.85
C PHE A 224 14.83 1.83 12.34
N THR A 225 13.87 2.76 12.43
CA THR A 225 14.02 4.16 11.99
C THR A 225 14.55 5.07 13.08
N LYS A 226 14.42 4.64 14.34
CA LYS A 226 14.97 5.25 15.55
C LYS A 226 15.57 4.16 16.45
N ASP A 227 16.39 4.55 17.43
CA ASP A 227 16.72 3.64 18.53
C ASP A 227 15.43 3.23 19.22
N THR A 228 15.20 1.93 19.33
CA THR A 228 13.90 1.36 19.67
C THR A 228 14.04 0.30 20.73
N THR A 229 13.18 0.38 21.74
CA THR A 229 13.00 -0.63 22.78
C THR A 229 11.58 -1.18 22.68
N PHE A 230 11.43 -2.51 22.70
CA PHE A 230 10.13 -3.15 22.69
C PHE A 230 10.11 -4.42 23.54
N LEU A 231 8.92 -4.75 24.01
CA LEU A 231 8.63 -5.99 24.73
C LEU A 231 8.09 -7.02 23.73
N ASN A 232 8.79 -8.16 23.62
CA ASN A 232 8.25 -9.33 22.93
C ASN A 232 7.45 -10.15 23.93
N LEU A 233 6.14 -10.24 23.73
CA LEU A 233 5.19 -10.89 24.62
C LEU A 233 4.97 -12.33 24.12
N VAL A 234 5.47 -13.30 24.85
CA VAL A 234 5.58 -14.68 24.38
C VAL A 234 4.71 -15.61 25.21
N ARG A 235 4.02 -16.51 24.54
CA ARG A 235 3.40 -17.69 25.12
C ARG A 235 4.32 -18.90 24.92
N GLY A 236 4.74 -19.54 26.01
CA GLY A 236 5.66 -20.67 25.98
C GLY A 236 7.13 -20.26 26.15
N GLU A 237 8.03 -21.17 25.92
CA GLU A 237 9.47 -20.96 25.99
C GLU A 237 9.99 -20.26 24.72
N ARG A 238 11.01 -19.42 24.86
CA ARG A 238 11.65 -18.75 23.73
C ARG A 238 12.76 -19.63 23.14
N ASP A 239 12.34 -20.66 22.44
CA ASP A 239 13.23 -21.52 21.68
C ASP A 239 12.87 -21.39 20.19
N HIS A 240 13.76 -20.75 19.42
CA HIS A 240 13.55 -20.50 17.99
C HIS A 240 13.96 -21.69 17.11
N ASP A 241 14.71 -22.63 17.64
CA ASP A 241 15.26 -23.77 16.90
C ASP A 241 14.41 -25.02 17.06
N ASN A 242 13.50 -25.00 18.02
CA ASN A 242 12.63 -26.13 18.32
C ASN A 242 11.24 -25.99 17.66
N TYR A 243 10.58 -27.13 17.36
CA TYR A 243 9.22 -27.18 16.80
C TYR A 243 8.10 -26.81 17.80
N GLY A 244 8.43 -26.10 18.85
CA GLY A 244 7.48 -25.51 19.79
C GLY A 244 6.69 -24.33 19.21
N ILE A 245 5.89 -23.68 20.05
CA ILE A 245 5.07 -22.50 19.69
C ILE A 245 5.93 -21.37 19.10
N THR A 246 7.14 -21.19 19.59
CA THR A 246 8.05 -20.10 19.19
C THR A 246 8.94 -20.43 18.00
N HIS A 247 8.76 -21.60 17.37
CA HIS A 247 9.57 -22.02 16.23
C HIS A 247 9.59 -20.95 15.13
N THR A 248 10.79 -20.67 14.65
CA THR A 248 11.06 -19.61 13.66
C THR A 248 11.64 -20.22 12.39
N ILE A 249 11.08 -19.86 11.24
CA ILE A 249 11.61 -20.29 9.93
C ILE A 249 12.16 -19.07 9.21
N LYS A 250 13.46 -19.11 8.91
CA LYS A 250 14.15 -18.03 8.19
C LYS A 250 13.54 -17.83 6.79
N HIS A 251 13.21 -16.60 6.47
CA HIS A 251 12.66 -16.19 5.17
C HIS A 251 13.12 -14.77 4.85
N VAL A 252 14.28 -14.66 4.20
CA VAL A 252 14.88 -13.37 3.84
C VAL A 252 14.18 -12.81 2.61
N PHE A 253 13.36 -11.78 2.79
CA PHE A 253 12.60 -11.13 1.72
C PHE A 253 12.82 -9.61 1.66
N VAL A 254 13.51 -9.06 2.64
CA VAL A 254 13.96 -7.65 2.65
C VAL A 254 15.48 -7.63 2.70
N SER A 255 16.11 -7.09 1.67
CA SER A 255 17.56 -6.97 1.56
C SER A 255 18.10 -5.72 2.26
N GLU A 256 19.42 -5.66 2.51
CA GLU A 256 20.11 -4.47 3.00
C GLU A 256 19.92 -3.26 2.08
N LYS A 257 19.93 -3.46 0.76
CA LYS A 257 19.65 -2.41 -0.23
C LYS A 257 18.26 -1.84 -0.05
N GLU A 258 17.25 -2.69 0.09
CA GLU A 258 15.85 -2.29 0.28
C GLU A 258 15.64 -1.57 1.62
N LYS A 259 16.23 -2.07 2.71
CA LYS A 259 16.26 -1.38 4.00
C LYS A 259 16.78 0.07 3.86
N ASN A 260 17.91 0.24 3.18
CA ASN A 260 18.52 1.55 2.99
C ASN A 260 17.66 2.49 2.12
N LEU A 261 16.94 1.95 1.14
CA LEU A 261 15.96 2.72 0.35
C LEU A 261 14.78 3.20 1.22
N LEU A 262 14.25 2.32 2.09
CA LEU A 262 13.18 2.69 3.03
C LEU A 262 13.64 3.78 3.99
N LEU A 263 14.78 3.60 4.65
CA LEU A 263 15.34 4.59 5.58
C LEU A 263 15.58 5.96 4.92
N LYS A 264 15.91 5.98 3.63
CA LYS A 264 16.18 7.20 2.88
C LYS A 264 14.92 7.93 2.43
N TYR A 265 13.92 7.20 1.97
CA TYR A 265 12.81 7.79 1.22
C TYR A 265 11.46 7.75 1.94
N TYR A 266 11.30 6.97 3.01
CA TYR A 266 10.04 6.91 3.76
C TYR A 266 9.77 8.23 4.50
N LYS A 267 8.50 8.65 4.56
CA LYS A 267 8.05 9.89 5.18
C LYS A 267 7.08 9.60 6.31
N PHE A 268 7.43 10.07 7.48
CA PHE A 268 6.67 9.85 8.72
C PHE A 268 5.79 11.05 9.10
N ASP A 269 5.99 12.17 8.42
CA ASP A 269 5.30 13.43 8.66
C ASP A 269 4.53 13.92 7.44
N CYS A 270 3.52 14.73 7.68
CA CYS A 270 2.73 15.36 6.64
C CYS A 270 3.55 16.44 5.93
N ARG A 271 3.76 16.30 4.61
CA ARG A 271 4.46 17.27 3.77
C ARG A 271 3.85 18.67 3.81
N SER A 272 2.54 18.74 4.06
CA SER A 272 1.80 20.00 4.13
C SER A 272 1.97 20.69 5.47
N CYS A 273 1.73 20.02 6.60
CA CYS A 273 1.65 20.66 7.92
C CYS A 273 2.63 20.14 8.98
N GLY A 274 3.43 19.10 8.66
CA GLY A 274 4.39 18.50 9.60
C GLY A 274 3.78 17.60 10.68
N ASN A 275 2.47 17.31 10.64
CA ASN A 275 1.83 16.41 11.59
C ASN A 275 2.34 14.97 11.40
N THR A 276 2.67 14.29 12.48
CA THR A 276 3.19 12.91 12.48
C THR A 276 2.11 11.84 12.57
N ASN A 277 0.89 12.21 12.97
CA ASN A 277 -0.23 11.28 13.00
C ASN A 277 -0.87 11.19 11.59
N LEU A 278 -0.40 10.24 10.81
CA LEU A 278 -0.90 9.93 9.47
C LEU A 278 -1.66 8.60 9.52
N LYS A 279 -2.88 8.59 8.97
CA LYS A 279 -3.69 7.38 8.86
C LYS A 279 -3.61 6.80 7.45
N ARG A 280 -3.29 5.52 7.34
CA ARG A 280 -3.24 4.85 6.03
C ARG A 280 -4.64 4.72 5.42
N VAL A 281 -4.76 5.20 4.19
CA VAL A 281 -5.98 5.08 3.38
C VAL A 281 -6.00 3.76 2.63
N ILE A 282 -4.90 3.47 1.95
CA ILE A 282 -4.74 2.26 1.12
C ILE A 282 -3.26 1.92 0.95
N SER A 283 -2.95 0.62 0.88
CA SER A 283 -1.67 0.11 0.40
C SER A 283 -1.89 -0.63 -0.92
N LEU A 284 -1.14 -0.27 -1.95
CA LEU A 284 -1.09 -0.98 -3.22
C LEU A 284 0.09 -1.97 -3.29
N GLY A 285 0.74 -2.22 -2.13
CA GLY A 285 1.92 -3.06 -2.02
C GLY A 285 3.18 -2.40 -2.57
N TYR A 286 4.20 -3.20 -2.87
CA TYR A 286 5.43 -2.73 -3.51
C TYR A 286 5.23 -2.66 -5.03
N GLN A 287 5.59 -1.54 -5.62
CA GLN A 287 5.41 -1.25 -7.03
C GLN A 287 6.72 -0.73 -7.66
N PRO A 288 7.02 -1.06 -8.91
CA PRO A 288 8.07 -0.39 -9.65
C PRO A 288 7.68 1.06 -9.98
N LEU A 289 8.65 1.87 -10.40
CA LEU A 289 8.36 3.21 -10.92
C LEU A 289 7.64 3.09 -12.28
N ALA A 290 6.46 3.68 -12.38
CA ALA A 290 5.54 3.46 -13.50
C ALA A 290 6.12 3.87 -14.88
N ASN A 291 6.97 4.91 -14.93
CA ASN A 291 7.59 5.40 -16.17
C ASN A 291 9.05 4.92 -16.36
N ASN A 292 9.54 4.04 -15.50
CA ASN A 292 10.86 3.43 -15.66
C ASN A 292 10.76 2.17 -16.52
N LEU A 293 10.61 2.36 -17.83
CA LEU A 293 10.44 1.26 -18.79
C LEU A 293 11.74 0.44 -18.89
N LEU A 294 11.62 -0.88 -18.78
CA LEU A 294 12.72 -1.81 -18.93
C LEU A 294 13.08 -1.98 -20.41
N ARG A 295 14.37 -2.04 -20.70
CA ARG A 295 14.87 -2.28 -22.07
C ARG A 295 14.97 -3.76 -22.42
N LYS A 296 15.09 -4.60 -21.38
CA LYS A 296 15.22 -6.06 -21.51
C LYS A 296 14.30 -6.74 -20.49
N ALA A 297 13.69 -7.86 -20.89
CA ALA A 297 12.75 -8.61 -20.05
C ALA A 297 13.34 -9.12 -18.72
N LYS A 298 14.65 -9.32 -18.63
CA LYS A 298 15.35 -9.78 -17.41
C LYS A 298 16.12 -8.67 -16.69
N GLU A 299 15.86 -7.40 -17.02
CA GLU A 299 16.49 -6.27 -16.34
C GLU A 299 15.96 -6.16 -14.90
N GLU A 300 16.87 -6.01 -13.95
CA GLU A 300 16.50 -5.77 -12.55
C GLU A 300 15.89 -4.38 -12.37
N TYR A 301 14.86 -4.28 -11.56
CA TYR A 301 14.20 -3.02 -11.21
C TYR A 301 13.96 -2.90 -9.71
N GLU A 302 13.97 -1.67 -9.24
CA GLU A 302 13.65 -1.35 -7.85
C GLU A 302 12.14 -1.22 -7.68
N SER A 303 11.62 -1.79 -6.60
CA SER A 303 10.23 -1.62 -6.17
C SER A 303 10.17 -0.90 -4.84
N TYR A 304 9.13 -0.11 -4.65
CA TYR A 304 8.94 0.72 -3.48
C TYR A 304 7.52 0.59 -2.95
N PRO A 305 7.29 0.78 -1.64
CA PRO A 305 5.94 0.84 -1.10
C PRO A 305 5.11 1.91 -1.85
N LEU A 306 3.90 1.56 -2.21
CA LEU A 306 2.95 2.51 -2.80
C LEU A 306 1.71 2.58 -1.92
N GLU A 307 1.72 3.53 -1.01
CA GLU A 307 0.70 3.70 0.02
C GLU A 307 0.28 5.16 0.09
N MET A 308 -1.01 5.39 0.21
CA MET A 308 -1.57 6.71 0.44
C MET A 308 -1.99 6.86 1.89
N ASN A 309 -1.52 7.92 2.54
CA ASN A 309 -1.82 8.29 3.91
C ASN A 309 -2.61 9.60 3.95
N TYR A 310 -3.53 9.70 4.90
CA TYR A 310 -4.35 10.88 5.19
C TYR A 310 -3.89 11.56 6.48
N CYS A 311 -3.81 12.88 6.46
CA CYS A 311 -3.52 13.71 7.61
C CYS A 311 -4.80 14.32 8.19
N GLU A 312 -5.18 13.94 9.40
CA GLU A 312 -6.40 14.47 10.05
C GLU A 312 -6.32 15.97 10.39
N LYS A 313 -5.09 16.52 10.56
CA LYS A 313 -4.91 17.94 10.90
C LYS A 313 -5.17 18.87 9.71
N CYS A 314 -4.63 18.57 8.54
CA CYS A 314 -4.74 19.47 7.37
C CYS A 314 -5.52 18.88 6.20
N HIS A 315 -5.99 17.63 6.33
CA HIS A 315 -6.74 16.88 5.33
C HIS A 315 -6.01 16.63 4.00
N ASN A 316 -4.66 16.73 4.02
CA ASN A 316 -3.85 16.34 2.87
C ASN A 316 -3.72 14.82 2.80
N CYS A 317 -3.79 14.27 1.58
CA CYS A 317 -3.37 12.90 1.30
C CYS A 317 -2.02 12.90 0.61
N GLN A 318 -1.17 11.95 0.97
CA GLN A 318 0.20 11.85 0.46
C GLN A 318 0.70 10.42 0.41
N LEU A 319 1.70 10.15 -0.44
CA LEU A 319 2.41 8.87 -0.40
C LEU A 319 3.28 8.75 0.85
N SER A 320 3.39 7.52 1.36
CA SER A 320 4.31 7.16 2.45
C SER A 320 5.78 7.29 2.08
N ILE A 321 6.11 7.33 0.79
CA ILE A 321 7.48 7.40 0.27
C ILE A 321 7.66 8.59 -0.67
N ALA A 322 8.87 9.18 -0.71
CA ALA A 322 9.23 10.21 -1.68
C ALA A 322 10.57 9.88 -2.32
N ILE A 323 10.52 9.29 -3.48
CA ILE A 323 11.69 8.93 -4.28
C ILE A 323 12.36 10.20 -4.81
N ASP A 324 13.69 10.20 -4.90
CA ASP A 324 14.43 11.36 -5.40
C ASP A 324 13.85 11.85 -6.75
N PRO A 325 13.35 13.10 -6.83
CA PRO A 325 12.82 13.67 -8.07
C PRO A 325 13.79 13.58 -9.25
N LYS A 326 15.09 13.60 -8.99
CA LYS A 326 16.09 13.45 -10.05
C LYS A 326 16.04 12.08 -10.72
N LYS A 327 15.70 11.01 -9.99
CA LYS A 327 15.53 9.67 -10.59
C LYS A 327 14.35 9.62 -11.56
N MET A 328 13.29 10.39 -11.30
CA MET A 328 12.05 10.34 -12.07
C MET A 328 11.95 11.43 -13.14
N PHE A 329 12.50 12.64 -12.87
CA PHE A 329 12.22 13.81 -13.70
C PHE A 329 13.45 14.42 -14.41
N SER A 330 14.68 13.85 -14.26
CA SER A 330 15.86 14.41 -14.96
C SER A 330 15.85 14.15 -16.47
N ASN A 331 15.23 13.05 -16.89
CA ASN A 331 14.97 12.72 -18.29
C ASN A 331 13.56 12.12 -18.36
N TYR A 332 12.60 12.89 -18.84
CA TYR A 332 11.19 12.52 -18.78
C TYR A 332 10.65 12.21 -20.16
N LEU A 333 10.05 11.02 -20.30
CA LEU A 333 9.63 10.50 -21.61
C LEU A 333 8.35 11.15 -22.13
N TYR A 334 7.46 11.58 -21.22
CA TYR A 334 6.16 12.11 -21.59
C TYR A 334 6.27 13.56 -22.11
N THR A 335 5.89 13.76 -23.38
CA THR A 335 5.83 15.06 -24.03
C THR A 335 4.38 15.54 -24.08
N SER A 336 4.04 16.59 -23.35
CA SER A 336 2.65 17.04 -23.16
C SER A 336 2.00 17.54 -24.45
N SER A 337 2.77 18.09 -25.40
CA SER A 337 2.25 18.58 -26.68
C SER A 337 1.81 17.49 -27.65
N THR A 338 2.07 16.21 -27.38
CA THR A 338 1.62 15.10 -28.26
C THR A 338 0.10 14.97 -28.26
N SER A 339 -0.56 15.24 -27.13
CA SER A 339 -2.01 15.16 -26.99
C SER A 339 -2.73 16.38 -27.59
N LYS A 340 -3.62 16.15 -28.57
CA LYS A 340 -4.49 17.19 -29.15
C LYS A 340 -5.42 17.82 -28.10
N ILE A 341 -5.96 16.98 -27.21
CA ILE A 341 -6.85 17.43 -26.12
C ILE A 341 -6.10 18.37 -25.20
N PHE A 342 -4.88 18.02 -24.80
CA PHE A 342 -4.04 18.85 -23.93
C PHE A 342 -3.67 20.19 -24.55
N ARG A 343 -3.30 20.20 -25.83
CA ARG A 343 -3.04 21.47 -26.55
C ARG A 343 -4.28 22.36 -26.56
N GLY A 344 -5.46 21.81 -26.85
CA GLY A 344 -6.74 22.55 -26.83
C GLY A 344 -7.05 23.11 -25.44
N HIS A 345 -6.82 22.33 -24.39
CA HIS A 345 -6.98 22.76 -23.00
C HIS A 345 -6.14 24.01 -22.68
N PHE A 346 -4.85 24.01 -22.98
CA PHE A 346 -3.97 25.15 -22.71
C PHE A 346 -4.29 26.38 -23.57
N VAL A 347 -4.76 26.20 -24.81
CA VAL A 347 -5.25 27.32 -25.64
C VAL A 347 -6.45 28.00 -24.99
N ASN A 348 -7.42 27.23 -24.52
CA ASN A 348 -8.61 27.75 -23.86
C ASN A 348 -8.27 28.39 -22.50
N ALA A 349 -7.39 27.75 -21.72
CA ALA A 349 -6.91 28.27 -20.46
C ALA A 349 -6.18 29.63 -20.64
N ALA A 350 -5.27 29.73 -21.60
CA ALA A 350 -4.55 30.98 -21.88
C ALA A 350 -5.50 32.13 -22.24
N LYS A 351 -6.47 31.91 -23.16
CA LYS A 351 -7.50 32.90 -23.50
C LYS A 351 -8.28 33.38 -22.29
N LYS A 352 -8.69 32.45 -21.42
CA LYS A 352 -9.38 32.73 -20.16
C LYS A 352 -8.53 33.56 -19.21
N TYR A 353 -7.26 33.18 -18.98
CA TYR A 353 -6.37 33.90 -18.08
C TYR A 353 -6.06 35.33 -18.56
N ILE A 354 -5.85 35.50 -19.87
CA ILE A 354 -5.64 36.82 -20.47
C ILE A 354 -6.83 37.73 -20.19
N LYS A 355 -8.06 37.23 -20.39
CA LYS A 355 -9.30 37.98 -20.13
C LYS A 355 -9.51 38.27 -18.64
N ASP A 356 -9.48 37.23 -17.80
CA ASP A 356 -9.82 37.30 -16.37
C ASP A 356 -8.81 38.16 -15.59
N LEU A 357 -7.52 38.09 -15.95
CA LEU A 357 -6.43 38.79 -15.27
C LEU A 357 -6.00 40.08 -15.99
N LYS A 358 -6.65 40.44 -17.11
CA LYS A 358 -6.33 41.62 -17.94
C LYS A 358 -4.85 41.69 -18.30
N LEU A 359 -4.26 40.55 -18.72
CA LEU A 359 -2.83 40.46 -19.05
C LEU A 359 -2.49 41.29 -20.30
N ASN A 360 -1.37 42.03 -20.24
CA ASN A 360 -0.88 42.86 -21.34
C ASN A 360 0.24 42.13 -22.12
N LYS A 361 0.11 42.04 -23.45
CA LYS A 361 1.05 41.33 -24.32
C LYS A 361 2.48 41.91 -24.29
N LYS A 362 2.64 43.21 -24.07
CA LYS A 362 3.94 43.87 -24.07
C LYS A 362 4.65 43.78 -22.72
N ASN A 363 3.91 43.87 -21.61
CA ASN A 363 4.47 44.09 -20.27
C ASN A 363 4.30 42.91 -19.32
N SER A 364 3.23 42.11 -19.46
CA SER A 364 3.00 41.00 -18.51
C SER A 364 4.05 39.92 -18.63
N PHE A 365 4.60 39.52 -17.50
CA PHE A 365 5.56 38.41 -17.37
C PHE A 365 4.88 37.15 -16.85
N ILE A 366 4.99 36.05 -17.59
CA ILE A 366 4.37 34.78 -17.32
C ILE A 366 5.43 33.71 -17.10
N ILE A 367 5.34 32.99 -15.99
CA ILE A 367 6.20 31.84 -15.68
C ILE A 367 5.34 30.56 -15.66
N ASP A 368 5.86 29.50 -16.24
CA ASP A 368 5.27 28.15 -16.14
C ASP A 368 6.24 27.20 -15.43
N ILE A 369 5.82 26.62 -14.31
CA ILE A 369 6.60 25.69 -13.49
C ILE A 369 6.28 24.26 -13.89
N GLY A 370 7.31 23.45 -14.18
CA GLY A 370 7.15 22.12 -14.80
C GLY A 370 6.65 22.28 -16.23
N SER A 371 7.29 23.21 -16.98
CA SER A 371 6.78 23.67 -18.27
C SER A 371 6.82 22.62 -19.38
N ASN A 372 7.37 21.44 -19.13
CA ASN A 372 7.52 20.36 -20.10
C ASN A 372 8.17 20.89 -21.40
N ASP A 373 7.61 20.63 -22.56
CA ASP A 373 8.05 21.12 -23.86
C ASP A 373 7.55 22.54 -24.21
N GLY A 374 7.00 23.26 -23.21
CA GLY A 374 6.47 24.62 -23.36
C GLY A 374 5.02 24.69 -23.79
N VAL A 375 4.27 23.60 -23.71
CA VAL A 375 2.89 23.48 -24.21
C VAL A 375 1.94 24.52 -23.62
N ALA A 376 2.05 24.88 -22.33
CA ALA A 376 1.20 25.87 -21.68
C ALA A 376 1.60 27.31 -22.04
N LEU A 377 2.88 27.58 -22.35
CA LEU A 377 3.36 28.90 -22.74
C LEU A 377 3.18 29.20 -24.22
N LYS A 378 3.10 28.14 -25.07
CA LYS A 378 2.95 28.31 -26.52
C LYS A 378 1.73 29.17 -26.92
N PRO A 379 0.52 28.98 -26.36
CA PRO A 379 -0.63 29.83 -26.68
C PRO A 379 -0.40 31.33 -26.38
N PHE A 380 0.29 31.67 -25.29
CA PHE A 380 0.62 33.05 -24.99
C PHE A 380 1.61 33.62 -26.01
N LYS A 381 2.62 32.82 -26.40
CA LYS A 381 3.57 33.23 -27.44
C LYS A 381 2.86 33.48 -28.77
N ASP A 382 1.99 32.56 -29.19
CA ASP A 382 1.24 32.68 -30.44
C ASP A 382 0.30 33.90 -30.44
N LEU A 383 -0.18 34.32 -29.26
CA LEU A 383 -0.95 35.56 -29.06
C LEU A 383 -0.10 36.83 -28.93
N GLY A 384 1.23 36.75 -29.02
CA GLY A 384 2.15 37.88 -29.07
C GLY A 384 2.69 38.34 -27.71
N PHE A 385 2.61 37.53 -26.64
CA PHE A 385 3.26 37.82 -25.36
C PHE A 385 4.79 37.71 -25.47
N LYS A 386 5.50 38.72 -24.97
CA LYS A 386 6.97 38.83 -25.12
C LYS A 386 7.77 38.27 -23.95
N HIS A 387 7.21 38.28 -22.74
CA HIS A 387 7.91 37.90 -21.51
C HIS A 387 7.38 36.59 -20.97
N LEU A 388 7.96 35.48 -21.44
CA LEU A 388 7.60 34.12 -21.09
C LEU A 388 8.82 33.39 -20.57
N LEU A 389 8.67 32.55 -19.53
CA LEU A 389 9.73 31.73 -18.98
C LEU A 389 9.17 30.37 -18.51
N GLY A 390 9.69 29.28 -19.06
CA GLY A 390 9.50 27.94 -18.52
C GLY A 390 10.55 27.59 -17.45
N VAL A 391 10.17 26.78 -16.48
CA VAL A 391 11.09 26.16 -15.50
C VAL A 391 10.87 24.67 -15.59
N GLU A 392 11.87 23.91 -16.09
CA GLU A 392 11.71 22.49 -16.39
C GLU A 392 12.95 21.68 -15.96
N PRO A 393 12.81 20.71 -15.04
CA PRO A 393 13.94 19.90 -14.60
C PRO A 393 14.41 18.88 -15.65
N ALA A 394 13.54 18.38 -16.52
CA ALA A 394 13.91 17.39 -17.54
C ALA A 394 14.74 18.05 -18.66
N LYS A 395 15.99 17.63 -18.77
CA LYS A 395 16.96 18.20 -19.73
C LYS A 395 16.48 18.06 -21.18
N ASN A 396 15.91 16.91 -21.55
CA ASN A 396 15.40 16.66 -22.88
C ASN A 396 14.22 17.59 -23.23
N LEU A 397 13.28 17.80 -22.31
CA LEU A 397 12.10 18.65 -22.52
C LEU A 397 12.45 20.13 -22.53
N ALA A 398 13.29 20.59 -21.59
CA ALA A 398 13.79 21.98 -21.59
C ALA A 398 14.54 22.33 -22.89
N LYS A 399 15.33 21.37 -23.43
CA LYS A 399 15.99 21.52 -24.74
C LYS A 399 14.96 21.65 -25.88
N LEU A 400 13.90 20.85 -25.84
CA LEU A 400 12.82 20.88 -26.84
C LEU A 400 12.06 22.20 -26.79
N ALA A 401 11.69 22.68 -25.60
CA ALA A 401 11.01 23.95 -25.40
C ALA A 401 11.86 25.14 -25.94
N ASN A 402 13.16 25.16 -25.64
CA ASN A 402 14.08 26.18 -26.15
C ASN A 402 14.22 26.13 -27.68
N LYS A 403 14.27 24.91 -28.28
CA LYS A 403 14.24 24.73 -29.75
C LYS A 403 12.97 25.35 -30.37
N ASN A 404 11.83 25.21 -29.67
CA ASN A 404 10.55 25.82 -30.04
C ASN A 404 10.46 27.30 -29.72
N LYS A 405 11.60 27.94 -29.39
CA LYS A 405 11.72 29.37 -29.04
C LYS A 405 10.87 29.79 -27.83
N ILE A 406 10.69 28.88 -26.86
CA ILE A 406 10.12 29.16 -25.55
C ILE A 406 11.26 29.10 -24.54
N LYS A 407 11.70 30.31 -24.08
CA LYS A 407 12.79 30.43 -23.11
C LYS A 407 12.48 29.56 -21.87
N THR A 408 13.34 28.58 -21.59
CA THR A 408 13.14 27.63 -20.49
C THR A 408 14.42 27.48 -19.69
N PHE A 409 14.33 27.70 -18.38
CA PHE A 409 15.39 27.40 -17.41
C PHE A 409 15.36 25.92 -17.10
N ASN A 410 16.48 25.21 -17.33
CA ASN A 410 16.60 23.79 -16.98
C ASN A 410 17.01 23.63 -15.52
N GLY A 411 16.07 23.23 -14.68
CA GLY A 411 16.26 22.96 -13.26
C GLY A 411 14.97 22.94 -12.47
N PHE A 412 15.07 22.49 -11.23
CA PHE A 412 13.95 22.52 -10.28
C PHE A 412 13.72 23.93 -9.74
N LEU A 413 12.48 24.25 -9.39
CA LEU A 413 12.14 25.47 -8.64
C LEU A 413 12.52 25.27 -7.17
N GLU A 414 13.72 25.71 -6.81
CA GLU A 414 14.31 25.63 -5.47
C GLU A 414 14.94 26.98 -5.10
N LYS A 415 15.07 27.28 -3.80
CA LYS A 415 15.65 28.54 -3.29
C LYS A 415 17.01 28.87 -3.91
N LYS A 416 17.88 27.87 -4.09
CA LYS A 416 19.21 28.03 -4.70
C LYS A 416 19.16 28.54 -6.17
N ASN A 417 18.07 28.29 -6.88
CA ASN A 417 17.89 28.64 -8.28
C ASN A 417 17.15 29.99 -8.48
N LEU A 418 16.55 30.56 -7.43
CA LEU A 418 15.74 31.80 -7.54
C LEU A 418 16.53 32.97 -8.09
N LYS A 419 17.82 33.10 -7.78
CA LYS A 419 18.68 34.17 -8.30
C LYS A 419 18.82 34.17 -9.84
N LYS A 420 18.56 32.99 -10.47
CA LYS A 420 18.64 32.81 -11.93
C LYS A 420 17.31 33.09 -12.64
N ILE A 421 16.22 33.28 -11.88
CA ILE A 421 14.87 33.47 -12.38
C ILE A 421 14.43 34.91 -12.11
N LYS A 422 13.99 35.62 -13.15
CA LYS A 422 13.48 36.99 -13.03
C LYS A 422 12.26 37.02 -12.10
N LYS A 423 12.19 38.00 -11.20
CA LYS A 423 11.07 38.26 -10.29
C LYS A 423 9.99 39.14 -10.92
N ASN A 424 8.90 39.32 -10.19
CA ASN A 424 7.74 40.15 -10.55
C ASN A 424 6.91 39.58 -11.71
N ALA A 425 6.63 38.28 -11.65
CA ALA A 425 5.70 37.64 -12.56
C ALA A 425 4.24 38.06 -12.28
N ASP A 426 3.50 38.39 -13.35
CA ASP A 426 2.08 38.71 -13.26
C ASP A 426 1.22 37.44 -13.20
N LEU A 427 1.72 36.36 -13.81
CA LEU A 427 1.10 35.05 -13.78
C LEU A 427 2.16 33.97 -13.58
N ILE A 428 1.93 33.10 -12.63
CA ILE A 428 2.68 31.84 -12.45
C ILE A 428 1.73 30.68 -12.65
N LEU A 429 2.05 29.80 -13.57
CA LEU A 429 1.34 28.56 -13.83
C LEU A 429 2.08 27.38 -13.17
N ALA A 430 1.32 26.41 -12.64
CA ALA A 430 1.83 25.15 -12.14
C ALA A 430 0.79 24.06 -12.42
N SER A 431 0.79 23.55 -13.67
CA SER A 431 -0.21 22.60 -14.14
C SER A 431 0.33 21.17 -14.02
N ASN A 432 -0.30 20.34 -13.19
CA ASN A 432 0.09 18.95 -12.91
C ASN A 432 1.54 18.76 -12.42
N VAL A 433 2.05 19.73 -11.68
CA VAL A 433 3.41 19.70 -11.11
C VAL A 433 3.43 19.87 -9.59
N PHE A 434 2.45 20.57 -9.02
CA PHE A 434 2.41 20.81 -7.57
C PHE A 434 2.23 19.52 -6.74
N ALA A 435 1.53 18.52 -7.30
CA ALA A 435 1.41 17.20 -6.72
C ALA A 435 2.72 16.40 -6.70
N HIS A 436 3.68 16.75 -7.58
CA HIS A 436 4.95 16.04 -7.78
C HIS A 436 6.10 16.61 -6.91
N SER A 437 5.82 17.50 -5.96
CA SER A 437 6.84 18.06 -5.08
C SER A 437 6.84 17.40 -3.70
N ASP A 438 8.00 16.89 -3.28
CA ASP A 438 8.25 16.50 -1.88
C ASP A 438 8.52 17.71 -0.99
N LYS A 439 9.03 18.83 -1.59
CA LYS A 439 9.36 20.08 -0.92
C LYS A 439 8.30 21.14 -1.14
N LEU A 440 7.05 20.84 -0.76
CA LEU A 440 5.89 21.70 -1.02
C LEU A 440 6.05 23.14 -0.52
N LYS A 441 6.54 23.31 0.73
CA LYS A 441 6.72 24.62 1.35
C LYS A 441 7.75 25.46 0.60
N GLU A 442 8.90 24.85 0.27
CA GLU A 442 9.95 25.53 -0.50
C GLU A 442 9.44 25.95 -1.89
N MET A 443 8.69 25.07 -2.56
CA MET A 443 8.10 25.38 -3.87
C MET A 443 7.10 26.53 -3.80
N ALA A 444 6.19 26.53 -2.82
CA ALA A 444 5.22 27.61 -2.62
C ALA A 444 5.90 28.95 -2.27
N GLU A 445 6.89 28.93 -1.37
CA GLU A 445 7.70 30.11 -1.03
C GLU A 445 8.42 30.69 -2.27
N CYS A 446 9.00 29.81 -3.10
CA CYS A 446 9.65 30.23 -4.34
C CYS A 446 8.66 30.88 -5.31
N MET A 447 7.47 30.28 -5.52
CA MET A 447 6.43 30.87 -6.36
C MET A 447 5.98 32.24 -5.82
N LEU A 448 5.73 32.36 -4.50
CA LEU A 448 5.33 33.62 -3.87
C LEU A 448 6.43 34.72 -3.94
N GLN A 449 7.71 34.32 -3.91
CA GLN A 449 8.84 35.27 -4.09
C GLN A 449 9.01 35.75 -5.52
N LEU A 450 8.66 34.93 -6.51
CA LEU A 450 8.70 35.30 -7.92
C LEU A 450 7.50 36.15 -8.35
N LEU A 451 6.40 36.08 -7.61
CA LEU A 451 5.14 36.76 -7.92
C LEU A 451 5.23 38.26 -7.68
N SER A 452 4.65 39.06 -8.57
CA SER A 452 4.44 40.51 -8.36
C SER A 452 3.35 40.74 -7.30
N LYS A 453 3.27 41.99 -6.77
CA LYS A 453 2.25 42.36 -5.76
C LYS A 453 0.81 42.12 -6.24
N LYS A 454 0.54 42.29 -7.55
CA LYS A 454 -0.78 42.10 -8.17
C LYS A 454 -0.91 40.77 -8.91
N GLY A 455 0.16 39.97 -8.95
CA GLY A 455 0.23 38.72 -9.67
C GLY A 455 -0.68 37.63 -9.09
N VAL A 456 -0.90 36.61 -9.89
CA VAL A 456 -1.71 35.46 -9.55
C VAL A 456 -0.91 34.16 -9.82
N ILE A 457 -0.95 33.21 -8.88
CA ILE A 457 -0.50 31.85 -9.11
C ILE A 457 -1.74 31.03 -9.47
N ILE A 458 -1.67 30.24 -10.55
CA ILE A 458 -2.70 29.29 -10.93
C ILE A 458 -2.10 27.90 -10.85
N ILE A 459 -2.70 27.08 -9.99
CA ILE A 459 -2.29 25.69 -9.81
C ILE A 459 -3.44 24.80 -10.31
N GLU A 460 -3.10 23.86 -11.18
CA GLU A 460 -4.00 22.81 -11.63
C GLU A 460 -3.43 21.45 -11.20
N VAL A 461 -4.22 20.69 -10.47
CA VAL A 461 -3.83 19.36 -9.95
C VAL A 461 -5.02 18.42 -10.01
N GLN A 462 -4.75 17.13 -10.04
CA GLN A 462 -5.78 16.12 -9.94
C GLN A 462 -6.61 16.31 -8.66
N TYR A 463 -7.93 16.20 -8.79
CA TYR A 463 -8.85 16.46 -7.70
C TYR A 463 -9.10 15.17 -6.90
N LEU A 464 -8.67 15.16 -5.63
CA LEU A 464 -8.79 14.00 -4.75
C LEU A 464 -10.23 13.49 -4.63
N MET A 465 -11.22 14.39 -4.56
CA MET A 465 -12.63 14.01 -4.46
C MET A 465 -13.05 13.10 -5.63
N ASN A 466 -12.66 13.43 -6.87
CA ASN A 466 -12.92 12.59 -8.04
C ASN A 466 -12.21 11.24 -7.94
N THR A 467 -10.96 11.22 -7.47
CA THR A 467 -10.23 9.95 -7.26
C THR A 467 -10.97 9.03 -6.30
N LEU A 468 -11.51 9.57 -5.20
CA LEU A 468 -12.27 8.81 -4.20
C LEU A 468 -13.64 8.36 -4.72
N GLU A 469 -14.35 9.23 -5.45
CA GLU A 469 -15.69 8.99 -5.99
C GLU A 469 -15.67 7.97 -7.13
N ASP A 470 -14.77 8.16 -8.10
CA ASP A 470 -14.66 7.34 -9.30
C ASP A 470 -13.79 6.08 -9.11
N LEU A 471 -13.24 5.89 -7.89
CA LEU A 471 -12.36 4.77 -7.53
C LEU A 471 -11.14 4.63 -8.46
N THR A 472 -10.61 5.74 -8.97
CA THR A 472 -9.44 5.77 -9.88
C THR A 472 -8.13 5.62 -9.09
N PHE A 473 -7.99 4.49 -8.39
CA PHE A 473 -6.83 4.18 -7.55
C PHE A 473 -5.52 4.06 -8.34
N ASP A 474 -5.58 3.79 -9.63
CA ASP A 474 -4.45 3.71 -10.58
C ASP A 474 -3.76 5.08 -10.80
N ASN A 475 -4.41 6.17 -10.38
CA ASN A 475 -3.79 7.49 -10.25
C ASN A 475 -2.82 7.57 -9.07
N ILE A 476 -2.80 6.56 -8.18
CA ILE A 476 -1.84 6.46 -7.09
C ILE A 476 -0.59 5.77 -7.67
N TYR A 477 0.47 6.55 -7.92
CA TYR A 477 1.78 6.07 -8.34
C TYR A 477 2.88 7.05 -7.89
N HIS A 478 4.13 6.63 -7.90
CA HIS A 478 5.22 7.29 -7.16
C HIS A 478 5.53 8.72 -7.58
N GLU A 479 5.09 9.18 -8.74
CA GLU A 479 5.28 10.56 -9.17
C GLU A 479 4.33 11.54 -8.49
N HIS A 480 3.15 11.05 -8.03
CA HIS A 480 2.16 11.85 -7.32
C HIS A 480 2.39 11.78 -5.81
N TYR A 481 3.29 12.57 -5.26
CA TYR A 481 3.55 12.59 -3.81
C TYR A 481 2.36 13.06 -2.97
N ASN A 482 1.47 13.89 -3.55
CA ASN A 482 0.36 14.52 -2.84
C ASN A 482 -0.93 14.45 -3.66
N TYR A 483 -2.05 14.30 -2.96
CA TYR A 483 -3.39 14.23 -3.52
C TYR A 483 -4.24 15.32 -2.88
N TRP A 484 -4.75 16.24 -3.70
CA TRP A 484 -5.27 17.50 -3.22
C TRP A 484 -6.80 17.59 -3.29
N SER A 485 -7.41 18.03 -2.19
CA SER A 485 -8.74 18.63 -2.15
C SER A 485 -8.62 20.15 -2.02
N LEU A 486 -9.70 20.91 -2.26
CA LEU A 486 -9.71 22.35 -2.00
C LEU A 486 -9.48 22.64 -0.52
N THR A 487 -10.09 21.85 0.37
CA THR A 487 -9.88 21.92 1.82
C THR A 487 -8.39 21.82 2.17
N SER A 488 -7.69 20.83 1.66
CA SER A 488 -6.25 20.63 1.96
C SER A 488 -5.38 21.72 1.35
N LEU A 489 -5.70 22.21 0.15
CA LEU A 489 -4.99 23.33 -0.49
C LEU A 489 -5.17 24.64 0.31
N ILE A 490 -6.36 24.94 0.79
CA ILE A 490 -6.60 26.11 1.65
C ILE A 490 -5.81 25.99 2.94
N ASN A 491 -5.85 24.83 3.61
CA ASN A 491 -5.07 24.61 4.84
C ASN A 491 -3.56 24.74 4.59
N PHE A 492 -3.08 24.35 3.40
CA PHE A 492 -1.69 24.51 3.01
C PHE A 492 -1.35 26.01 2.80
N PHE A 493 -2.12 26.75 1.97
CA PHE A 493 -1.82 28.14 1.66
C PHE A 493 -2.05 29.10 2.82
N ASN A 494 -2.89 28.75 3.80
CA ASN A 494 -3.06 29.51 5.04
C ASN A 494 -1.78 29.61 5.90
N GLN A 495 -0.78 28.76 5.64
CA GLN A 495 0.53 28.83 6.31
C GLN A 495 1.41 29.96 5.74
N PHE A 496 0.99 30.59 4.63
CA PHE A 496 1.70 31.65 3.94
C PHE A 496 0.84 32.94 3.93
N ASP A 497 1.43 34.04 3.53
CA ASP A 497 0.67 35.28 3.30
C ASP A 497 -0.06 35.25 1.95
N ALA A 498 -0.94 34.25 1.79
CA ALA A 498 -1.59 33.96 0.52
C ALA A 498 -3.04 33.50 0.73
N THR A 499 -3.90 33.77 -0.26
CA THR A 499 -5.31 33.34 -0.27
C THR A 499 -5.68 32.69 -1.59
N ILE A 500 -6.33 31.53 -1.52
CA ILE A 500 -7.06 30.94 -2.65
C ILE A 500 -8.36 31.72 -2.80
N TYR A 501 -8.45 32.57 -3.80
CA TYR A 501 -9.63 33.44 -3.97
C TYR A 501 -10.65 32.94 -4.99
N LYS A 502 -10.26 32.01 -5.88
CA LYS A 502 -11.12 31.41 -6.90
C LYS A 502 -10.74 29.94 -7.09
N SER A 503 -11.71 29.08 -7.39
CA SER A 503 -11.51 27.66 -7.71
C SER A 503 -12.43 27.22 -8.84
N GLU A 504 -11.99 26.23 -9.63
CA GLU A 504 -12.73 25.66 -10.75
C GLU A 504 -12.49 24.16 -10.84
N LYS A 505 -13.49 23.38 -11.24
CA LYS A 505 -13.32 22.00 -11.70
C LYS A 505 -12.94 22.01 -13.17
N VAL A 506 -12.06 21.11 -13.56
CA VAL A 506 -11.53 20.99 -14.93
C VAL A 506 -11.54 19.53 -15.36
N ASP A 507 -12.05 19.27 -16.56
CA ASP A 507 -12.22 17.92 -17.10
C ASP A 507 -10.93 17.39 -17.76
N THR A 508 -9.81 17.42 -17.01
CA THR A 508 -8.53 16.87 -17.43
C THR A 508 -8.11 15.77 -16.47
N HIS A 509 -7.41 14.75 -16.96
CA HIS A 509 -6.86 13.64 -16.15
C HIS A 509 -7.86 12.91 -15.24
N GLY A 510 -9.12 12.78 -15.65
CA GLY A 510 -10.17 12.16 -14.82
C GLY A 510 -10.72 13.10 -13.76
N GLY A 511 -10.63 14.41 -13.99
CA GLY A 511 -11.09 15.47 -13.10
C GLY A 511 -9.97 16.11 -12.29
N SER A 512 -9.79 17.41 -12.53
CA SER A 512 -8.79 18.25 -11.88
C SER A 512 -9.45 19.42 -11.16
N ILE A 513 -8.74 19.96 -10.18
CA ILE A 513 -9.07 21.24 -9.54
C ILE A 513 -8.06 22.30 -9.99
N ARG A 514 -8.56 23.47 -10.36
CA ARG A 514 -7.76 24.67 -10.64
C ARG A 514 -8.04 25.69 -9.58
N ILE A 515 -6.97 26.18 -8.93
CA ILE A 515 -7.05 27.21 -7.90
C ILE A 515 -6.27 28.44 -8.32
N TYR A 516 -6.75 29.60 -7.88
CA TYR A 516 -6.16 30.91 -8.12
C TYR A 516 -5.72 31.50 -6.78
N VAL A 517 -4.42 31.77 -6.63
CA VAL A 517 -3.79 32.22 -5.38
C VAL A 517 -3.24 33.62 -5.54
N LYS A 518 -3.54 34.52 -4.58
CA LYS A 518 -2.95 35.84 -4.45
C LYS A 518 -2.08 35.93 -3.21
N LYS A 519 -0.98 36.66 -3.31
CA LYS A 519 -0.12 37.02 -2.17
C LYS A 519 -0.77 38.13 -1.36
N ASN A 520 -1.90 37.85 -0.72
CA ASN A 520 -2.66 38.75 0.14
C ASN A 520 -3.65 37.98 0.99
N LYS A 521 -3.47 37.97 2.30
CA LYS A 521 -4.39 37.30 3.24
C LYS A 521 -5.82 37.86 3.24
N LYS A 522 -5.98 39.12 2.83
CA LYS A 522 -7.27 39.84 2.80
C LYS A 522 -7.92 39.85 1.40
N ALA A 523 -7.45 39.00 0.47
CA ALA A 523 -8.07 38.92 -0.84
C ALA A 523 -9.53 38.44 -0.73
N LYS A 524 -10.44 39.14 -1.43
CA LYS A 524 -11.86 38.78 -1.48
C LYS A 524 -12.01 37.41 -2.14
N VAL A 525 -12.62 36.46 -1.41
CA VAL A 525 -12.87 35.07 -1.88
C VAL A 525 -14.17 35.04 -2.67
N GLU A 526 -14.14 34.46 -3.87
CA GLU A 526 -15.29 34.28 -4.75
C GLU A 526 -16.22 33.15 -4.27
N SER A 527 -17.48 33.20 -4.71
CA SER A 527 -18.49 32.19 -4.41
C SER A 527 -18.11 30.77 -4.87
N SER A 528 -17.29 30.66 -5.92
CA SER A 528 -16.77 29.38 -6.45
C SER A 528 -16.04 28.55 -5.38
N VAL A 529 -15.25 29.20 -4.52
CA VAL A 529 -14.53 28.54 -3.42
C VAL A 529 -15.52 28.02 -2.38
N LYS A 530 -16.51 28.86 -1.98
CA LYS A 530 -17.53 28.46 -0.99
C LYS A 530 -18.35 27.30 -1.49
N LYS A 531 -18.79 27.34 -2.77
CA LYS A 531 -19.57 26.27 -3.40
C LYS A 531 -18.80 24.94 -3.35
N MET A 532 -17.55 24.93 -3.78
CA MET A 532 -16.73 23.72 -3.83
C MET A 532 -16.42 23.16 -2.42
N LEU A 533 -16.17 24.03 -1.42
CA LEU A 533 -16.01 23.59 -0.03
C LEU A 533 -17.26 22.95 0.55
N ASN A 534 -18.46 23.44 0.18
CA ASN A 534 -19.71 22.84 0.58
C ASN A 534 -19.90 21.45 -0.05
N GLU A 535 -19.51 21.28 -1.33
CA GLU A 535 -19.51 19.98 -2.00
C GLU A 535 -18.57 18.98 -1.30
N GLU A 536 -17.33 19.39 -0.99
CA GLU A 536 -16.35 18.58 -0.24
C GLU A 536 -16.85 18.21 1.16
N THR A 537 -17.52 19.14 1.83
CA THR A 537 -18.09 18.91 3.17
C THR A 537 -19.21 17.87 3.12
N LYS A 538 -20.12 17.96 2.13
CA LYS A 538 -21.19 16.97 1.91
C LYS A 538 -20.62 15.60 1.55
N PHE A 539 -19.57 15.55 0.74
CA PHE A 539 -18.88 14.31 0.38
C PHE A 539 -18.15 13.66 1.57
N GLY A 540 -17.75 14.45 2.56
CA GLY A 540 -17.05 13.96 3.76
C GLY A 540 -15.52 13.97 3.66
N ILE A 541 -14.93 14.89 2.89
CA ILE A 541 -13.47 15.01 2.72
C ILE A 541 -12.71 15.16 4.05
N LYS A 542 -13.33 15.69 5.09
CA LYS A 542 -12.73 15.83 6.43
C LYS A 542 -12.89 14.58 7.31
N LYS A 543 -13.59 13.55 6.85
CA LYS A 543 -13.92 12.34 7.63
C LYS A 543 -13.03 11.19 7.17
N PHE A 544 -12.22 10.62 8.04
CA PHE A 544 -11.36 9.47 7.70
C PHE A 544 -12.17 8.27 7.19
N LYS A 545 -13.39 8.08 7.66
CA LYS A 545 -14.32 7.02 7.20
C LYS A 545 -14.49 7.01 5.68
N THR A 546 -14.59 8.20 5.03
CA THR A 546 -14.69 8.31 3.56
C THR A 546 -13.51 7.64 2.85
N TYR A 547 -12.33 7.80 3.40
CA TYR A 547 -11.08 7.21 2.86
C TYR A 547 -11.00 5.71 3.13
N GLN A 548 -11.45 5.24 4.29
CA GLN A 548 -11.53 3.81 4.59
C GLN A 548 -12.51 3.10 3.64
N GLU A 549 -13.67 3.72 3.36
CA GLU A 549 -14.66 3.19 2.41
C GLU A 549 -14.08 3.09 1.00
N PHE A 550 -13.32 4.10 0.55
CA PHE A 550 -12.59 4.05 -0.71
C PHE A 550 -11.61 2.86 -0.75
N GLY A 551 -10.74 2.74 0.26
CA GLY A 551 -9.79 1.62 0.34
C GLY A 551 -10.48 0.26 0.28
N ASN A 552 -11.57 0.08 1.05
CA ASN A 552 -12.35 -1.16 1.07
C ASN A 552 -12.98 -1.49 -0.29
N LYS A 553 -13.53 -0.50 -0.99
CA LYS A 553 -14.08 -0.67 -2.34
C LYS A 553 -13.00 -1.09 -3.34
N VAL A 554 -11.83 -0.46 -3.30
CA VAL A 554 -10.69 -0.79 -4.18
C VAL A 554 -10.18 -2.21 -3.92
N TYR A 555 -10.08 -2.65 -2.65
CA TYR A 555 -9.74 -4.03 -2.33
C TYR A 555 -10.81 -5.03 -2.81
N GLN A 556 -12.08 -4.66 -2.76
CA GLN A 556 -13.15 -5.49 -3.31
C GLN A 556 -13.06 -5.62 -4.83
N ILE A 557 -12.73 -4.53 -5.54
CA ILE A 557 -12.45 -4.55 -6.98
C ILE A 557 -11.29 -5.51 -7.28
N ARG A 558 -10.19 -5.41 -6.54
CA ARG A 558 -9.05 -6.34 -6.67
C ARG A 558 -9.49 -7.80 -6.55
N LYS A 559 -10.27 -8.13 -5.53
CA LYS A 559 -10.80 -9.48 -5.32
C LYS A 559 -11.65 -9.96 -6.50
N ASN A 560 -12.53 -9.11 -7.01
CA ASN A 560 -13.43 -9.43 -8.12
C ASN A 560 -12.65 -9.62 -9.43
N VAL A 561 -11.71 -8.73 -9.74
CA VAL A 561 -10.85 -8.83 -10.95
C VAL A 561 -10.06 -10.15 -10.92
N ARG A 562 -9.38 -10.46 -9.82
CA ARG A 562 -8.63 -11.72 -9.69
C ARG A 562 -9.51 -12.95 -9.87
N LYS A 563 -10.71 -12.95 -9.28
CA LYS A 563 -11.68 -14.04 -9.41
C LYS A 563 -12.10 -14.23 -10.88
N ASN A 564 -12.40 -13.14 -11.58
CA ASN A 564 -12.86 -13.18 -12.97
C ASN A 564 -11.73 -13.61 -13.92
N ILE A 565 -10.54 -13.05 -13.77
CA ILE A 565 -9.36 -13.43 -14.57
C ILE A 565 -9.05 -14.92 -14.38
N LYS A 566 -9.03 -15.41 -13.14
CA LYS A 566 -8.83 -16.83 -12.85
C LYS A 566 -9.89 -17.70 -13.55
N LYS A 567 -11.18 -17.34 -13.45
CA LYS A 567 -12.28 -18.06 -14.10
C LYS A 567 -12.12 -18.12 -15.64
N LEU A 568 -11.57 -17.06 -16.25
CA LEU A 568 -11.29 -17.03 -17.68
C LEU A 568 -10.11 -17.95 -18.04
N LYS A 569 -9.02 -17.91 -17.24
CA LYS A 569 -7.85 -18.79 -17.45
C LYS A 569 -8.17 -20.26 -17.21
N ASP A 570 -8.99 -20.59 -16.22
CA ASP A 570 -9.43 -21.97 -15.94
C ASP A 570 -10.22 -22.54 -17.15
N LYS A 571 -10.74 -21.68 -18.06
CA LYS A 571 -11.40 -22.04 -19.31
C LYS A 571 -10.46 -21.96 -20.54
N ASN A 572 -9.15 -21.86 -20.33
CA ASN A 572 -8.12 -21.70 -21.36
C ASN A 572 -8.32 -20.48 -22.30
N ASN A 573 -8.96 -19.41 -21.83
CA ASN A 573 -9.09 -18.20 -22.64
C ASN A 573 -7.76 -17.45 -22.73
N LEU A 574 -7.50 -16.87 -23.91
CA LEU A 574 -6.46 -15.89 -24.13
C LEU A 574 -6.87 -14.54 -23.54
N ILE A 575 -6.01 -13.91 -22.75
CA ILE A 575 -6.28 -12.61 -22.13
C ILE A 575 -5.28 -11.60 -22.67
N ILE A 576 -5.79 -10.60 -23.37
CA ILE A 576 -5.00 -9.57 -24.04
C ILE A 576 -5.24 -8.23 -23.35
N GLY A 577 -4.15 -7.52 -23.02
CA GLY A 577 -4.20 -6.12 -22.59
C GLY A 577 -4.19 -5.18 -23.80
N TYR A 578 -4.92 -4.07 -23.73
CA TYR A 578 -4.85 -3.00 -24.72
C TYR A 578 -4.45 -1.67 -24.05
N GLY A 579 -3.35 -1.10 -24.52
CA GLY A 579 -2.73 0.10 -23.96
C GLY A 579 -1.79 -0.19 -22.77
N ALA A 580 -0.64 0.48 -22.73
CA ALA A 580 0.35 0.37 -21.67
C ALA A 580 0.68 1.74 -21.01
N PRO A 581 -0.32 2.52 -20.58
CA PRO A 581 -0.06 3.78 -19.88
C PRO A 581 0.63 3.52 -18.53
N ALA A 582 1.29 4.53 -17.96
CA ALA A 582 1.93 4.45 -16.64
C ALA A 582 1.02 3.83 -15.55
N LYS A 583 -0.27 4.14 -15.60
CA LYS A 583 -1.29 3.59 -14.69
C LYS A 583 -1.49 2.07 -14.80
N ALA A 584 -1.26 1.49 -15.97
CA ALA A 584 -1.35 0.04 -16.18
C ALA A 584 -0.37 -0.71 -15.29
N THR A 585 0.83 -0.17 -15.09
CA THR A 585 1.83 -0.74 -14.16
C THR A 585 1.25 -0.89 -12.76
N THR A 586 0.64 0.17 -12.22
CA THR A 586 0.00 0.14 -10.89
C THR A 586 -1.13 -0.88 -10.84
N ALA A 587 -2.05 -0.86 -11.82
CA ALA A 587 -3.22 -1.72 -11.84
C ALA A 587 -2.84 -3.21 -11.93
N LEU A 588 -1.99 -3.60 -12.87
CA LEU A 588 -1.61 -5.00 -13.09
C LEU A 588 -0.86 -5.59 -11.88
N ASN A 589 0.08 -4.83 -11.31
CA ASN A 589 0.80 -5.28 -10.12
C ASN A 589 -0.10 -5.34 -8.89
N PHE A 590 -0.95 -4.33 -8.66
CA PHE A 590 -1.89 -4.33 -7.54
C PHE A 590 -2.89 -5.48 -7.63
N PHE A 591 -3.46 -5.72 -8.80
CA PHE A 591 -4.34 -6.87 -9.01
C PHE A 591 -3.59 -8.21 -8.91
N GLY A 592 -2.28 -8.23 -9.16
CA GLY A 592 -1.46 -9.43 -9.16
C GLY A 592 -1.85 -10.38 -10.29
N ILE A 593 -2.11 -9.84 -11.48
CA ILE A 593 -2.59 -10.56 -12.67
C ILE A 593 -1.63 -10.47 -13.88
N SER A 594 -0.42 -9.98 -13.65
CA SER A 594 0.56 -9.79 -14.75
C SER A 594 0.96 -11.10 -15.43
N LYS A 595 0.85 -12.24 -14.74
CA LYS A 595 1.16 -13.56 -15.31
C LYS A 595 0.00 -14.15 -16.10
N GLU A 596 -1.21 -13.68 -15.85
CA GLU A 596 -2.44 -14.11 -16.51
C GLU A 596 -2.70 -13.35 -17.82
N ILE A 597 -2.02 -12.21 -18.02
CA ILE A 597 -2.07 -11.46 -19.27
C ILE A 597 -1.06 -12.08 -20.25
N ASP A 598 -1.54 -12.57 -21.37
CA ASP A 598 -0.69 -13.27 -22.36
C ASP A 598 0.19 -12.28 -23.12
N PHE A 599 -0.34 -11.13 -23.52
CA PHE A 599 0.41 -10.00 -24.09
C PHE A 599 -0.38 -8.71 -24.03
N ILE A 600 0.32 -7.59 -24.24
CA ILE A 600 -0.27 -6.25 -24.28
C ILE A 600 -0.01 -5.64 -25.66
N VAL A 601 -1.06 -5.06 -26.25
CA VAL A 601 -0.99 -4.29 -27.50
C VAL A 601 -0.91 -2.81 -27.14
N GLU A 602 0.02 -2.08 -27.76
CA GLU A 602 0.24 -0.66 -27.54
C GLU A 602 0.37 0.07 -28.89
N ASP A 603 -0.35 1.17 -29.06
CA ASP A 603 -0.32 1.96 -30.29
C ASP A 603 0.88 2.92 -30.36
N ASN A 604 1.51 3.20 -29.24
CA ASN A 604 2.64 4.12 -29.16
C ASN A 604 3.94 3.42 -29.59
N LYS A 605 4.64 4.03 -30.54
CA LYS A 605 5.92 3.51 -31.09
C LYS A 605 7.15 3.88 -30.23
N LEU A 606 7.01 3.95 -28.91
CA LEU A 606 8.13 4.24 -28.00
C LEU A 606 9.08 3.06 -27.87
#